data_8b58c864a84ef5a5b6e7bf72f898a264
#
_entry.id   8b58c864a84ef5a5b6e7bf72f898a264
#
_cell.length_a   1.000
_cell.length_b   1.000
_cell.length_c   1.000
_cell.angle_alpha   90.00
_cell.angle_beta   90.00
_cell.angle_gamma   90.00
#
_symmetry.space_group_name_H-M   'P 1'
#
loop_
_entity.id
_entity.type
_entity.pdbx_description
1 polymer ?
#
loop_
_entity_poly.entity_id
_entity_poly.type
_entity_poly.pdbx_seq_one_letter_code
_entity_poly.pdbx_strand_id
1 'polypeptide(L)'
;MRVLLTGGAGFIGSHTAIALAEHGHSPVVLDDLSNASPAAIERAGRLAGVEIPMVAGDAGDRELVGRVLDEHDIDAVIHFAGLKAVGESVAKPLTYYRVNLGSAIATLEAMAAHGVDRFVFSSSATVYEQPGELLREDAPVGIDLPNPYGRTKAMIEAIVADAAAADPSLRAAVLRYFNPVGAHESGDIGEDPKGVPNNLMPFIAQVAAGERERLRIYGDDYDTADGTGVRDYIHVSDLAEGHVAALEALEPGVLTVNLGTGIGGSVLDVLRAFERAVGHELPSEVVARRPGDAPVSTADPTLARERFGWQATRTLDDAARDAWRWQ
;
A
#
# COMPACT_ATOMS: atom_id res chain seq x y z
N MET A 1 12.90 -1.83 17.72
CA MET A 1 13.74 -1.73 16.51
C MET A 1 13.69 -0.31 15.97
N ARG A 2 14.77 0.16 15.36
CA ARG A 2 14.76 1.35 14.49
C ARG A 2 14.46 0.90 13.07
N VAL A 3 13.41 1.46 12.46
CA VAL A 3 12.85 0.96 11.20
C VAL A 3 12.86 2.06 10.14
N LEU A 4 13.59 1.85 9.06
CA LEU A 4 13.59 2.77 7.92
C LEU A 4 12.37 2.50 7.02
N LEU A 5 11.59 3.55 6.76
CA LEU A 5 10.47 3.55 5.83
C LEU A 5 10.86 4.30 4.55
N THR A 6 11.25 3.60 3.51
CA THR A 6 11.48 4.25 2.20
C THR A 6 10.13 4.53 1.53
N GLY A 7 9.92 5.75 1.05
CA GLY A 7 8.57 6.19 0.61
C GLY A 7 7.60 6.38 1.79
N GLY A 8 8.13 6.58 2.98
CA GLY A 8 7.38 6.59 4.23
C GLY A 8 6.50 7.82 4.45
N ALA A 9 6.69 8.91 3.70
CA ALA A 9 5.82 10.08 3.76
C ALA A 9 4.51 9.93 2.94
N GLY A 10 4.38 8.84 2.17
CA GLY A 10 3.18 8.49 1.43
C GLY A 10 2.04 7.99 2.32
N PHE A 11 0.87 7.73 1.72
CA PHE A 11 -0.36 7.34 2.42
C PHE A 11 -0.17 6.15 3.37
N ILE A 12 0.33 5.00 2.87
CA ILE A 12 0.49 3.80 3.69
C ILE A 12 1.67 3.98 4.65
N GLY A 13 2.79 4.53 4.18
CA GLY A 13 4.01 4.69 4.97
C GLY A 13 3.82 5.56 6.21
N SER A 14 3.08 6.67 6.09
CA SER A 14 2.82 7.57 7.21
C SER A 14 1.91 6.93 8.29
N HIS A 15 0.91 6.13 7.89
CA HIS A 15 0.11 5.35 8.84
C HIS A 15 0.94 4.22 9.48
N THR A 16 1.82 3.59 8.72
CA THR A 16 2.75 2.57 9.26
C THR A 16 3.75 3.18 10.25
N ALA A 17 4.18 4.43 10.03
CA ALA A 17 5.03 5.13 10.99
C ALA A 17 4.33 5.34 12.34
N ILE A 18 3.02 5.64 12.34
CA ILE A 18 2.21 5.72 13.57
C ILE A 18 2.15 4.35 14.25
N ALA A 19 1.73 3.31 13.53
CA ALA A 19 1.59 1.97 14.09
C ALA A 19 2.92 1.44 14.66
N LEU A 20 4.05 1.64 13.97
CA LEU A 20 5.37 1.29 14.48
C LEU A 20 5.68 1.98 15.82
N ALA A 21 5.42 3.29 15.93
CA ALA A 21 5.68 4.03 17.15
C ALA A 21 4.78 3.55 18.31
N GLU A 22 3.50 3.27 18.04
CA GLU A 22 2.54 2.73 19.01
C GLU A 22 2.95 1.33 19.53
N HIS A 23 3.64 0.52 18.68
CA HIS A 23 4.23 -0.77 19.05
C HIS A 23 5.64 -0.65 19.65
N GLY A 24 6.11 0.55 19.95
CA GLY A 24 7.40 0.77 20.62
C GLY A 24 8.61 0.66 19.70
N HIS A 25 8.42 0.70 18.39
CA HIS A 25 9.49 0.85 17.40
C HIS A 25 9.80 2.33 17.15
N SER A 26 10.95 2.62 16.54
CA SER A 26 11.39 3.97 16.21
C SER A 26 11.44 4.13 14.70
N PRO A 27 10.39 4.65 14.06
CA PRO A 27 10.39 4.87 12.61
C PRO A 27 11.32 6.00 12.21
N VAL A 28 12.00 5.83 11.07
CA VAL A 28 12.78 6.86 10.34
C VAL A 28 12.29 6.85 8.90
N VAL A 29 12.06 7.99 8.30
CA VAL A 29 11.49 8.11 6.95
C VAL A 29 12.53 8.60 5.96
N LEU A 30 12.63 7.94 4.81
CA LEU A 30 13.33 8.41 3.60
C LEU A 30 12.29 8.56 2.47
N ASP A 31 12.12 9.77 1.94
CA ASP A 31 11.14 10.05 0.88
C ASP A 31 11.64 11.17 -0.03
N ASP A 32 11.44 11.04 -1.34
CA ASP A 32 11.84 12.08 -2.31
C ASP A 32 10.80 13.21 -2.43
N LEU A 33 9.66 13.07 -1.73
CA LEU A 33 8.56 14.02 -1.70
C LEU A 33 7.93 14.32 -3.07
N SER A 34 8.17 13.47 -4.05
CA SER A 34 7.58 13.60 -5.39
C SER A 34 6.06 13.53 -5.38
N ASN A 35 5.50 12.68 -4.51
CA ASN A 35 4.05 12.49 -4.34
C ASN A 35 3.60 12.48 -2.86
N ALA A 36 4.37 13.09 -1.99
CA ALA A 36 4.10 13.19 -0.55
C ALA A 36 4.42 14.59 -0.04
N SER A 37 4.14 14.82 1.25
CA SER A 37 4.43 16.08 1.94
C SER A 37 5.09 15.80 3.29
N PRO A 38 6.11 16.57 3.71
CA PRO A 38 6.69 16.49 5.04
C PRO A 38 5.64 16.61 6.15
N ALA A 39 4.58 17.39 5.92
CA ALA A 39 3.50 17.59 6.87
C ALA A 39 2.80 16.27 7.27
N ALA A 40 2.81 15.23 6.41
CA ALA A 40 2.27 13.92 6.76
C ALA A 40 3.05 13.29 7.93
N ILE A 41 4.38 13.39 7.91
CA ILE A 41 5.25 12.84 8.96
C ILE A 41 5.20 13.69 10.24
N GLU A 42 5.12 15.02 10.12
CA GLU A 42 4.90 15.89 11.28
C GLU A 42 3.58 15.57 11.99
N ARG A 43 2.50 15.32 11.23
CA ARG A 43 1.20 14.91 11.76
C ARG A 43 1.27 13.51 12.38
N ALA A 44 1.91 12.55 11.69
CA ALA A 44 2.13 11.20 12.22
C ALA A 44 2.88 11.22 13.55
N GLY A 45 3.95 12.02 13.66
CA GLY A 45 4.72 12.19 14.90
C GLY A 45 3.88 12.78 16.04
N ARG A 46 3.02 13.79 15.74
CA ARG A 46 2.11 14.35 16.76
C ARG A 46 1.08 13.33 17.24
N LEU A 47 0.51 12.52 16.34
CA LEU A 47 -0.46 11.48 16.68
C LEU A 47 0.18 10.39 17.54
N ALA A 48 1.37 9.94 17.16
CA ALA A 48 2.11 8.92 17.89
C ALA A 48 2.82 9.45 19.17
N GLY A 49 2.85 10.76 19.39
CA GLY A 49 3.50 11.38 20.54
C GLY A 49 5.03 11.30 20.52
N VAL A 50 5.64 11.11 19.34
CA VAL A 50 7.09 10.98 19.15
C VAL A 50 7.57 11.85 17.99
N GLU A 51 8.86 12.21 17.99
CA GLU A 51 9.50 12.78 16.83
C GLU A 51 9.87 11.66 15.84
N ILE A 52 9.46 11.79 14.56
CA ILE A 52 9.82 10.86 13.50
C ILE A 52 10.83 11.56 12.59
N PRO A 53 12.12 11.16 12.62
CA PRO A 53 13.14 11.71 11.75
C PRO A 53 12.79 11.45 10.28
N MET A 54 12.97 12.48 9.42
CA MET A 54 12.75 12.38 8.00
C MET A 54 13.94 12.91 7.21
N VAL A 55 14.42 12.09 6.26
CA VAL A 55 15.45 12.43 5.30
C VAL A 55 14.80 12.62 3.94
N ALA A 56 14.99 13.78 3.31
CA ALA A 56 14.51 14.02 1.96
C ALA A 56 15.52 13.47 0.96
N GLY A 57 15.11 12.49 0.11
CA GLY A 57 15.98 11.91 -0.90
C GLY A 57 15.41 10.68 -1.59
N ASP A 58 16.08 10.26 -2.66
CA ASP A 58 15.68 9.12 -3.48
C ASP A 58 16.18 7.80 -2.89
N ALA A 59 15.28 6.85 -2.66
CA ALA A 59 15.62 5.48 -2.25
C ALA A 59 16.41 4.70 -3.33
N GLY A 60 16.47 5.20 -4.55
CA GLY A 60 17.32 4.71 -5.61
C GLY A 60 18.80 5.13 -5.47
N ASP A 61 19.11 6.08 -4.60
CA ASP A 61 20.48 6.45 -4.23
C ASP A 61 21.02 5.52 -3.13
N ARG A 62 21.74 4.48 -3.54
CA ARG A 62 22.33 3.48 -2.63
C ARG A 62 23.21 4.10 -1.55
N GLU A 63 24.01 5.13 -1.90
CA GLU A 63 24.92 5.77 -0.95
C GLU A 63 24.14 6.57 0.10
N LEU A 64 23.04 7.23 -0.31
CA LEU A 64 22.16 7.91 0.61
C LEU A 64 21.47 6.91 1.55
N VAL A 65 20.91 5.82 1.01
CA VAL A 65 20.30 4.77 1.83
C VAL A 65 21.31 4.24 2.85
N GLY A 66 22.53 3.90 2.42
CA GLY A 66 23.60 3.42 3.32
C GLY A 66 23.92 4.41 4.44
N ARG A 67 24.05 5.72 4.13
CA ARG A 67 24.26 6.74 5.16
C ARG A 67 23.10 6.79 6.17
N VAL A 68 21.85 6.70 5.70
CA VAL A 68 20.68 6.70 6.59
C VAL A 68 20.66 5.46 7.48
N LEU A 69 21.06 4.29 6.96
CA LEU A 69 21.17 3.08 7.76
C LEU A 69 22.16 3.24 8.93
N ASP A 70 23.33 3.84 8.65
CA ASP A 70 24.38 4.06 9.66
C ASP A 70 24.03 5.18 10.64
N GLU A 71 23.60 6.37 10.13
CA GLU A 71 23.36 7.56 10.95
C GLU A 71 22.21 7.38 11.94
N HIS A 72 21.24 6.49 11.58
CA HIS A 72 20.09 6.21 12.43
C HIS A 72 20.14 4.83 13.08
N ASP A 73 21.24 4.07 12.98
CA ASP A 73 21.38 2.69 13.52
C ASP A 73 20.16 1.81 13.17
N ILE A 74 19.84 1.68 11.90
CA ILE A 74 18.63 1.00 11.41
C ILE A 74 18.73 -0.52 11.57
N ASP A 75 17.71 -1.15 12.18
CA ASP A 75 17.59 -2.59 12.36
C ASP A 75 16.82 -3.28 11.23
N ALA A 76 15.91 -2.56 10.56
CA ALA A 76 15.01 -3.12 9.56
C ALA A 76 14.56 -2.06 8.54
N VAL A 77 14.16 -2.50 7.35
CA VAL A 77 13.62 -1.63 6.30
C VAL A 77 12.23 -2.10 5.88
N ILE A 78 11.26 -1.17 5.80
CA ILE A 78 9.99 -1.36 5.11
C ILE A 78 10.01 -0.51 3.85
N HIS A 79 9.92 -1.16 2.70
CA HIS A 79 10.11 -0.53 1.38
C HIS A 79 8.76 -0.21 0.73
N PHE A 80 8.32 1.05 0.84
CA PHE A 80 7.15 1.59 0.14
C PHE A 80 7.52 2.37 -1.13
N ALA A 81 8.77 2.82 -1.25
CA ALA A 81 9.20 3.68 -2.35
C ALA A 81 8.88 3.05 -3.71
N GLY A 82 8.21 3.85 -4.56
CA GLY A 82 7.86 3.43 -5.91
C GLY A 82 6.62 4.13 -6.45
N LEU A 83 6.55 4.21 -7.76
CA LEU A 83 5.40 4.73 -8.50
C LEU A 83 4.27 3.69 -8.50
N LYS A 84 3.02 4.13 -8.24
CA LYS A 84 1.87 3.23 -8.01
C LYS A 84 0.71 3.37 -9.01
N ALA A 85 0.73 4.36 -9.89
CA ALA A 85 -0.41 4.65 -10.76
C ALA A 85 -0.45 3.72 -11.98
N VAL A 86 -1.37 2.76 -12.00
CA VAL A 86 -1.51 1.73 -13.05
C VAL A 86 -1.61 2.37 -14.43
N GLY A 87 -2.50 3.36 -14.63
CA GLY A 87 -2.68 4.03 -15.92
C GLY A 87 -1.42 4.79 -16.38
N GLU A 88 -0.72 5.46 -15.47
CA GLU A 88 0.54 6.15 -15.79
C GLU A 88 1.63 5.16 -16.17
N SER A 89 1.67 3.98 -15.56
CA SER A 89 2.67 2.96 -15.87
C SER A 89 2.61 2.52 -17.34
N VAL A 90 1.41 2.47 -17.93
CA VAL A 90 1.22 2.16 -19.36
C VAL A 90 1.76 3.30 -20.24
N ALA A 91 1.57 4.55 -19.82
CA ALA A 91 2.05 5.71 -20.57
C ALA A 91 3.57 5.96 -20.43
N LYS A 92 4.15 5.58 -19.27
CA LYS A 92 5.56 5.85 -18.93
C LYS A 92 6.29 4.58 -18.43
N PRO A 93 6.29 3.46 -19.17
CA PRO A 93 6.75 2.17 -18.64
C PRO A 93 8.22 2.19 -18.19
N LEU A 94 9.12 2.80 -18.94
CA LEU A 94 10.54 2.84 -18.60
C LEU A 94 10.82 3.61 -17.30
N THR A 95 10.03 4.62 -17.00
CA THR A 95 10.10 5.35 -15.72
C THR A 95 9.73 4.44 -14.56
N TYR A 96 8.65 3.66 -14.70
CA TYR A 96 8.23 2.70 -13.68
C TYR A 96 9.28 1.61 -13.43
N TYR A 97 9.84 1.03 -14.48
CA TYR A 97 10.93 0.05 -14.30
C TYR A 97 12.15 0.67 -13.62
N ARG A 98 12.59 1.85 -14.07
CA ARG A 98 13.77 2.51 -13.50
C ARG A 98 13.58 2.85 -12.02
N VAL A 99 12.45 3.46 -11.67
CA VAL A 99 12.20 3.92 -10.30
C VAL A 99 11.93 2.73 -9.38
N ASN A 100 10.98 1.86 -9.72
CA ASN A 100 10.56 0.80 -8.81
C ASN A 100 11.64 -0.28 -8.62
N LEU A 101 12.25 -0.77 -9.71
CA LEU A 101 13.33 -1.76 -9.59
C LEU A 101 14.58 -1.12 -9.02
N GLY A 102 14.94 0.09 -9.47
CA GLY A 102 16.13 0.81 -9.01
C GLY A 102 16.13 1.07 -7.51
N SER A 103 15.02 1.54 -6.96
CA SER A 103 14.90 1.80 -5.52
C SER A 103 14.98 0.51 -4.69
N ALA A 104 14.33 -0.56 -5.13
CA ALA A 104 14.37 -1.85 -4.43
C ALA A 104 15.79 -2.45 -4.45
N ILE A 105 16.47 -2.46 -5.60
CA ILE A 105 17.84 -2.96 -5.74
C ILE A 105 18.80 -2.14 -4.88
N ALA A 106 18.77 -0.80 -4.99
CA ALA A 106 19.64 0.08 -4.22
C ALA A 106 19.46 -0.10 -2.71
N THR A 107 18.20 -0.26 -2.26
CA THR A 107 17.88 -0.52 -0.84
C THR A 107 18.45 -1.86 -0.37
N LEU A 108 18.24 -2.95 -1.11
CA LEU A 108 18.77 -4.29 -0.76
C LEU A 108 20.30 -4.32 -0.77
N GLU A 109 20.95 -3.67 -1.75
CA GLU A 109 22.41 -3.55 -1.80
C GLU A 109 22.99 -2.75 -0.62
N ALA A 110 22.31 -1.66 -0.23
CA ALA A 110 22.71 -0.87 0.94
C ALA A 110 22.56 -1.69 2.22
N MET A 111 21.42 -2.39 2.40
CA MET A 111 21.18 -3.28 3.54
C MET A 111 22.28 -4.34 3.67
N ALA A 112 22.60 -5.03 2.58
CA ALA A 112 23.66 -6.06 2.59
C ALA A 112 25.04 -5.48 2.94
N ALA A 113 25.37 -4.28 2.47
CA ALA A 113 26.64 -3.61 2.75
C ALA A 113 26.75 -3.13 4.21
N HIS A 114 25.64 -2.81 4.86
CA HIS A 114 25.57 -2.25 6.22
C HIS A 114 25.07 -3.26 7.28
N GLY A 115 24.87 -4.54 6.90
CA GLY A 115 24.52 -5.62 7.83
C GLY A 115 23.09 -5.57 8.36
N VAL A 116 22.16 -4.93 7.62
CA VAL A 116 20.73 -4.93 7.93
C VAL A 116 20.06 -6.11 7.22
N ASP A 117 19.46 -7.02 7.98
CA ASP A 117 18.96 -8.31 7.50
C ASP A 117 17.42 -8.43 7.48
N ARG A 118 16.68 -7.40 7.89
CA ARG A 118 15.19 -7.40 7.96
C ARG A 118 14.58 -6.50 6.91
N PHE A 119 13.79 -7.10 6.02
CA PHE A 119 13.19 -6.39 4.89
C PHE A 119 11.70 -6.71 4.75
N VAL A 120 10.85 -5.70 4.69
CA VAL A 120 9.42 -5.84 4.37
C VAL A 120 9.14 -5.10 3.08
N PHE A 121 8.62 -5.80 2.08
CA PHE A 121 8.32 -5.24 0.77
C PHE A 121 6.82 -5.01 0.55
N SER A 122 6.47 -3.80 0.19
CA SER A 122 5.16 -3.38 -0.29
C SER A 122 4.90 -3.93 -1.69
N SER A 123 4.33 -5.14 -1.78
CA SER A 123 3.85 -5.70 -3.06
C SER A 123 2.38 -5.35 -3.29
N SER A 124 1.73 -6.00 -4.24
CA SER A 124 0.36 -5.67 -4.66
C SER A 124 -0.37 -6.89 -5.21
N ALA A 125 -1.67 -6.97 -5.02
CA ALA A 125 -2.52 -7.96 -5.68
C ALA A 125 -2.50 -7.88 -7.22
N THR A 126 -1.98 -6.79 -7.78
CA THR A 126 -1.79 -6.66 -9.24
C THR A 126 -0.73 -7.62 -9.83
N VAL A 127 0.01 -8.35 -8.99
CA VAL A 127 0.97 -9.38 -9.43
C VAL A 127 0.29 -10.69 -9.86
N TYR A 128 -0.94 -10.93 -9.43
CA TYR A 128 -1.68 -12.13 -9.82
C TYR A 128 -2.08 -12.08 -11.30
N GLU A 129 -1.80 -13.16 -12.03
CA GLU A 129 -2.12 -13.26 -13.45
C GLU A 129 -3.62 -13.30 -13.70
N GLN A 130 -4.36 -13.92 -12.80
CA GLN A 130 -5.81 -14.05 -12.89
C GLN A 130 -6.45 -13.50 -11.60
N PRO A 131 -7.13 -12.37 -11.67
CA PRO A 131 -7.94 -11.89 -10.55
C PRO A 131 -9.11 -12.83 -10.30
N GLY A 132 -9.56 -12.91 -9.05
CA GLY A 132 -10.63 -13.80 -8.64
C GLY A 132 -11.04 -13.62 -7.18
N GLU A 133 -11.90 -14.49 -6.71
CA GLU A 133 -12.30 -14.55 -5.32
C GLU A 133 -11.29 -15.34 -4.48
N LEU A 134 -11.03 -14.87 -3.27
CA LEU A 134 -10.16 -15.53 -2.28
C LEU A 134 -8.80 -15.96 -2.87
N LEU A 135 -8.12 -15.00 -3.50
CA LEU A 135 -6.79 -15.21 -4.07
C LEU A 135 -5.80 -15.62 -2.97
N ARG A 136 -5.18 -16.77 -3.18
CA ARG A 136 -4.14 -17.31 -2.27
C ARG A 136 -2.75 -16.94 -2.78
N GLU A 137 -1.79 -16.97 -1.89
CA GLU A 137 -0.40 -16.60 -2.20
C GLU A 137 0.26 -17.56 -3.21
N ASP A 138 -0.24 -18.81 -3.30
CA ASP A 138 0.20 -19.82 -4.28
C ASP A 138 -0.47 -19.69 -5.66
N ALA A 139 -1.38 -18.73 -5.84
CA ALA A 139 -1.95 -18.42 -7.14
C ALA A 139 -0.89 -17.92 -8.12
N PRO A 140 -1.04 -18.20 -9.44
CA PRO A 140 -0.05 -17.80 -10.44
C PRO A 140 0.28 -16.33 -10.44
N VAL A 141 1.58 -16.03 -10.41
CA VAL A 141 2.18 -14.69 -10.46
C VAL A 141 3.20 -14.67 -11.59
N GLY A 142 3.21 -13.63 -12.37
CA GLY A 142 4.14 -13.56 -13.50
C GLY A 142 4.42 -12.16 -14.01
N ILE A 143 5.08 -12.11 -15.13
CA ILE A 143 5.40 -10.86 -15.84
C ILE A 143 4.47 -10.61 -17.04
N ASP A 144 3.60 -11.56 -17.37
CA ASP A 144 2.60 -11.39 -18.44
C ASP A 144 1.33 -10.71 -17.91
N LEU A 145 1.55 -9.55 -17.28
CA LEU A 145 0.52 -8.74 -16.67
C LEU A 145 0.13 -7.58 -17.59
N PRO A 146 -1.12 -7.07 -17.50
CA PRO A 146 -1.61 -6.05 -18.42
C PRO A 146 -0.92 -4.68 -18.27
N ASN A 147 -0.25 -4.44 -17.15
CA ASN A 147 0.36 -3.15 -16.86
C ASN A 147 1.78 -3.26 -16.30
N PRO A 148 2.67 -2.29 -16.62
CA PRO A 148 4.06 -2.27 -16.12
C PRO A 148 4.17 -2.15 -14.60
N TYR A 149 3.24 -1.49 -13.92
CA TYR A 149 3.26 -1.41 -12.45
C TYR A 149 3.21 -2.80 -11.81
N GLY A 150 2.24 -3.63 -12.17
CA GLY A 150 2.15 -5.01 -11.67
C GLY A 150 3.41 -5.82 -12.00
N ARG A 151 3.94 -5.66 -13.23
CA ARG A 151 5.20 -6.31 -13.64
C ARG A 151 6.37 -5.90 -12.76
N THR A 152 6.52 -4.60 -12.41
CA THR A 152 7.61 -4.17 -11.51
C THR A 152 7.47 -4.79 -10.13
N LYS A 153 6.26 -4.92 -9.60
CA LYS A 153 6.03 -5.57 -8.29
C LYS A 153 6.41 -7.06 -8.34
N ALA A 154 5.96 -7.80 -9.36
CA ALA A 154 6.31 -9.21 -9.55
C ALA A 154 7.84 -9.42 -9.74
N MET A 155 8.51 -8.54 -10.49
CA MET A 155 9.96 -8.58 -10.65
C MET A 155 10.69 -8.31 -9.32
N ILE A 156 10.21 -7.39 -8.49
CA ILE A 156 10.83 -7.13 -7.17
C ILE A 156 10.63 -8.34 -6.24
N GLU A 157 9.47 -9.00 -6.27
CA GLU A 157 9.27 -10.26 -5.52
C GLU A 157 10.33 -11.31 -5.90
N ALA A 158 10.62 -11.46 -7.20
CA ALA A 158 11.68 -12.35 -7.68
C ALA A 158 13.09 -11.90 -7.22
N ILE A 159 13.39 -10.61 -7.29
CA ILE A 159 14.66 -10.04 -6.81
C ILE A 159 14.85 -10.30 -5.31
N VAL A 160 13.80 -10.13 -4.49
CA VAL A 160 13.86 -10.42 -3.05
C VAL A 160 14.10 -11.91 -2.79
N ALA A 161 13.46 -12.80 -3.57
CA ALA A 161 13.68 -14.24 -3.47
C ALA A 161 15.12 -14.64 -3.84
N ASP A 162 15.67 -14.08 -4.92
CA ASP A 162 17.06 -14.32 -5.36
C ASP A 162 18.06 -13.78 -4.33
N ALA A 163 17.80 -12.59 -3.75
CA ALA A 163 18.62 -12.02 -2.70
C ALA A 163 18.66 -12.91 -1.44
N ALA A 164 17.51 -13.43 -1.02
CA ALA A 164 17.44 -14.33 0.12
C ALA A 164 18.08 -15.72 -0.16
N ALA A 165 18.03 -16.18 -1.39
CA ALA A 165 18.74 -17.41 -1.79
C ALA A 165 20.26 -17.23 -1.76
N ALA A 166 20.75 -16.02 -2.08
CA ALA A 166 22.16 -15.68 -2.05
C ALA A 166 22.68 -15.38 -0.63
N ASP A 167 21.82 -14.80 0.23
CA ASP A 167 22.12 -14.50 1.63
C ASP A 167 21.10 -15.16 2.57
N PRO A 168 21.41 -16.32 3.14
CA PRO A 168 20.51 -17.03 4.07
C PRO A 168 20.20 -16.30 5.38
N SER A 169 20.88 -15.21 5.70
CA SER A 169 20.58 -14.38 6.87
C SER A 169 19.42 -13.41 6.60
N LEU A 170 19.12 -13.09 5.35
CA LEU A 170 18.04 -12.19 4.98
C LEU A 170 16.67 -12.74 5.43
N ARG A 171 15.92 -11.90 6.10
CA ARG A 171 14.57 -12.14 6.62
C ARG A 171 13.63 -11.22 5.90
N ALA A 172 12.85 -11.72 4.97
CA ALA A 172 12.01 -10.87 4.16
C ALA A 172 10.53 -11.27 4.23
N ALA A 173 9.66 -10.27 4.29
CA ALA A 173 8.24 -10.43 4.03
C ALA A 173 7.84 -9.65 2.77
N VAL A 174 7.09 -10.31 1.89
CA VAL A 174 6.48 -9.72 0.70
C VAL A 174 4.99 -9.60 0.96
N LEU A 175 4.49 -8.38 1.09
CA LEU A 175 3.10 -8.12 1.46
C LEU A 175 2.30 -7.67 0.24
N ARG A 176 1.39 -8.53 -0.23
CA ARG A 176 0.51 -8.25 -1.38
C ARG A 176 -0.76 -7.57 -0.90
N TYR A 177 -0.82 -6.24 -1.10
CA TYR A 177 -2.01 -5.47 -0.72
C TYR A 177 -3.09 -5.57 -1.76
N PHE A 178 -4.35 -5.50 -1.29
CA PHE A 178 -5.50 -5.31 -2.17
C PHE A 178 -5.80 -3.82 -2.33
N ASN A 179 -6.90 -3.29 -1.86
CA ASN A 179 -7.26 -1.88 -2.06
C ASN A 179 -7.22 -1.09 -0.74
N PRO A 180 -6.10 -0.44 -0.39
CA PRO A 180 -6.04 0.40 0.79
C PRO A 180 -7.00 1.59 0.69
N VAL A 181 -7.79 1.81 1.75
CA VAL A 181 -8.81 2.85 1.83
C VAL A 181 -8.87 3.46 3.24
N GLY A 182 -9.63 4.53 3.40
CA GLY A 182 -9.83 5.19 4.68
C GLY A 182 -8.79 6.24 4.99
N ALA A 183 -8.72 6.60 6.25
CA ALA A 183 -7.79 7.55 6.84
C ALA A 183 -7.59 7.21 8.32
N HIS A 184 -6.69 7.90 9.01
CA HIS A 184 -6.59 7.77 10.45
C HIS A 184 -7.85 8.29 11.13
N GLU A 185 -8.31 7.62 12.18
CA GLU A 185 -9.55 7.95 12.91
C GLU A 185 -9.59 9.37 13.49
N SER A 186 -8.43 9.99 13.72
CA SER A 186 -8.35 11.39 14.16
C SER A 186 -8.84 12.39 13.12
N GLY A 187 -8.77 12.05 11.82
CA GLY A 187 -8.98 12.98 10.72
C GLY A 187 -7.79 13.90 10.41
N ASP A 188 -6.62 13.66 11.02
CA ASP A 188 -5.43 14.50 10.82
C ASP A 188 -4.49 13.98 9.72
N ILE A 189 -4.65 12.72 9.29
CA ILE A 189 -3.82 12.06 8.29
C ILE A 189 -4.64 11.09 7.43
N GLY A 190 -4.44 11.13 6.12
CA GLY A 190 -5.16 10.33 5.13
C GLY A 190 -4.50 10.36 3.76
N GLU A 191 -5.19 9.88 2.74
CA GLU A 191 -4.68 9.93 1.37
C GLU A 191 -4.85 11.33 0.78
N ASP A 192 -3.73 11.99 0.43
CA ASP A 192 -3.68 13.33 -0.18
C ASP A 192 -3.03 13.26 -1.58
N PRO A 193 -3.78 12.81 -2.61
CA PRO A 193 -3.22 12.64 -3.94
C PRO A 193 -3.00 13.99 -4.62
N LYS A 194 -1.81 14.20 -5.19
CA LYS A 194 -1.56 15.36 -6.05
C LYS A 194 -2.36 15.23 -7.35
N GLY A 195 -3.32 16.13 -7.56
CA GLY A 195 -4.15 16.18 -8.77
C GLY A 195 -5.40 15.29 -8.72
N VAL A 196 -5.75 14.63 -9.83
CA VAL A 196 -6.95 13.78 -9.90
C VAL A 196 -6.69 12.45 -9.20
N PRO A 197 -7.49 12.07 -8.18
CA PRO A 197 -7.34 10.79 -7.54
C PRO A 197 -7.51 9.61 -8.51
N ASN A 198 -6.61 8.63 -8.43
CA ASN A 198 -6.74 7.38 -9.16
C ASN A 198 -7.56 6.34 -8.39
N ASN A 199 -7.63 6.46 -7.07
CA ASN A 199 -8.36 5.57 -6.18
C ASN A 199 -9.81 6.02 -6.02
N LEU A 200 -10.71 5.04 -5.81
CA LEU A 200 -12.15 5.27 -5.72
C LEU A 200 -12.53 6.16 -4.54
N MET A 201 -12.04 5.85 -3.32
CA MET A 201 -12.48 6.51 -2.10
C MET A 201 -12.10 8.00 -2.04
N PRO A 202 -10.87 8.45 -2.33
CA PRO A 202 -10.58 9.88 -2.38
C PRO A 202 -11.32 10.60 -3.50
N PHE A 203 -11.67 9.92 -4.61
CA PHE A 203 -12.52 10.52 -5.65
C PHE A 203 -13.93 10.77 -5.13
N ILE A 204 -14.53 9.80 -4.41
CA ILE A 204 -15.87 9.96 -3.79
C ILE A 204 -15.82 11.08 -2.74
N ALA A 205 -14.76 11.16 -1.92
CA ALA A 205 -14.59 12.22 -0.93
C ALA A 205 -14.62 13.61 -1.57
N GLN A 206 -13.93 13.79 -2.72
CA GLN A 206 -13.96 15.06 -3.48
C GLN A 206 -15.35 15.34 -4.09
N VAL A 207 -16.13 14.31 -4.47
CA VAL A 207 -17.52 14.50 -4.91
C VAL A 207 -18.37 14.97 -3.72
N ALA A 208 -18.22 14.34 -2.56
CA ALA A 208 -18.95 14.71 -1.33
C ALA A 208 -18.61 16.13 -0.87
N ALA A 209 -17.36 16.56 -1.01
CA ALA A 209 -16.91 17.93 -0.72
C ALA A 209 -17.35 18.97 -1.78
N GLY A 210 -17.98 18.55 -2.88
CA GLY A 210 -18.41 19.43 -3.98
C GLY A 210 -17.25 19.88 -4.90
N GLU A 211 -16.08 19.30 -4.76
CA GLU A 211 -14.92 19.59 -5.62
C GLU A 211 -15.06 18.92 -7.01
N ARG A 212 -15.89 17.88 -7.10
CA ARG A 212 -16.22 17.17 -8.33
C ARG A 212 -17.72 17.04 -8.51
N GLU A 213 -18.14 17.06 -9.77
CA GLU A 213 -19.54 17.07 -10.13
C GLU A 213 -20.24 15.76 -9.77
N ARG A 214 -19.63 14.61 -10.05
CA ARG A 214 -20.20 13.28 -9.85
C ARG A 214 -19.18 12.16 -9.88
N LEU A 215 -19.53 11.02 -9.29
CA LEU A 215 -18.78 9.77 -9.41
C LEU A 215 -19.09 9.11 -10.76
N ARG A 216 -18.07 8.59 -11.45
CA ARG A 216 -18.21 7.69 -12.60
C ARG A 216 -18.05 6.25 -12.18
N ILE A 217 -19.08 5.44 -12.38
CA ILE A 217 -19.11 4.01 -12.15
C ILE A 217 -18.81 3.32 -13.48
N TYR A 218 -17.68 2.63 -13.56
CA TYR A 218 -17.20 2.02 -14.80
C TYR A 218 -17.77 0.61 -15.00
N GLY A 219 -18.94 0.53 -15.64
CA GLY A 219 -19.70 -0.70 -15.91
C GLY A 219 -20.66 -1.04 -14.77
N ASP A 220 -21.82 -1.57 -15.16
CA ASP A 220 -22.89 -2.08 -14.29
C ASP A 220 -23.38 -3.45 -14.78
N ASP A 221 -22.58 -4.09 -15.64
CA ASP A 221 -22.90 -5.34 -16.33
C ASP A 221 -21.86 -6.45 -16.04
N TYR A 222 -21.04 -6.31 -14.97
CA TYR A 222 -20.16 -7.39 -14.50
C TYR A 222 -20.99 -8.55 -13.91
N ASP A 223 -20.44 -9.75 -13.95
CA ASP A 223 -21.02 -10.94 -13.27
C ASP A 223 -20.75 -10.85 -11.75
N THR A 224 -21.48 -9.93 -11.10
CA THR A 224 -21.43 -9.60 -9.68
C THR A 224 -22.84 -9.29 -9.20
N ALA A 225 -23.06 -9.23 -7.89
CA ALA A 225 -24.40 -9.10 -7.31
C ALA A 225 -25.14 -7.81 -7.73
N ASP A 226 -24.43 -6.71 -7.96
CA ASP A 226 -25.02 -5.42 -8.37
C ASP A 226 -24.51 -4.93 -9.74
N GLY A 227 -23.79 -5.77 -10.47
CA GLY A 227 -23.23 -5.48 -11.78
C GLY A 227 -21.96 -4.64 -11.76
N THR A 228 -21.50 -4.14 -10.61
CA THR A 228 -20.27 -3.34 -10.52
C THR A 228 -19.08 -4.15 -10.05
N GLY A 229 -17.85 -3.68 -10.30
CA GLY A 229 -16.64 -4.40 -9.92
C GLY A 229 -16.48 -4.54 -8.41
N VAL A 230 -16.06 -5.73 -7.95
CA VAL A 230 -15.86 -6.08 -6.54
C VAL A 230 -14.37 -6.10 -6.20
N ARG A 231 -13.99 -5.45 -5.11
CA ARG A 231 -12.61 -5.41 -4.61
C ARG A 231 -12.57 -5.66 -3.10
N ASP A 232 -11.44 -6.12 -2.62
CA ASP A 232 -11.15 -6.19 -1.20
C ASP A 232 -10.62 -4.82 -0.73
N TYR A 233 -11.42 -4.11 0.03
CA TYR A 233 -11.07 -2.81 0.57
C TYR A 233 -10.58 -2.95 2.00
N ILE A 234 -9.28 -2.77 2.20
CA ILE A 234 -8.64 -2.83 3.51
C ILE A 234 -8.43 -1.43 4.08
N HIS A 235 -8.81 -1.23 5.33
CA HIS A 235 -8.55 0.04 6.03
C HIS A 235 -7.05 0.26 6.18
N VAL A 236 -6.57 1.49 5.89
CA VAL A 236 -5.14 1.80 5.91
C VAL A 236 -4.48 1.58 7.28
N SER A 237 -5.23 1.79 8.38
CA SER A 237 -4.71 1.50 9.72
C SER A 237 -4.57 0.00 9.97
N ASP A 238 -5.50 -0.85 9.50
CA ASP A 238 -5.33 -2.30 9.57
C ASP A 238 -4.15 -2.76 8.73
N LEU A 239 -3.97 -2.17 7.55
CA LEU A 239 -2.81 -2.44 6.70
C LEU A 239 -1.50 -2.05 7.39
N ALA A 240 -1.46 -0.89 8.07
CA ALA A 240 -0.30 -0.45 8.85
C ALA A 240 0.05 -1.44 9.97
N GLU A 241 -0.95 -1.91 10.73
CA GLU A 241 -0.78 -2.96 11.73
C GLU A 241 -0.28 -4.27 11.12
N GLY A 242 -0.73 -4.61 9.91
CA GLY A 242 -0.24 -5.78 9.18
C GLY A 242 1.25 -5.71 8.84
N HIS A 243 1.79 -4.50 8.57
CA HIS A 243 3.23 -4.30 8.39
C HIS A 243 4.01 -4.51 9.68
N VAL A 244 3.50 -4.01 10.80
CA VAL A 244 4.13 -4.22 12.12
C VAL A 244 4.16 -5.69 12.45
N ALA A 245 3.02 -6.38 12.33
CA ALA A 245 2.92 -7.81 12.59
C ALA A 245 3.87 -8.64 11.70
N ALA A 246 3.97 -8.30 10.42
CA ALA A 246 4.90 -8.94 9.50
C ALA A 246 6.37 -8.70 9.91
N LEU A 247 6.74 -7.46 10.27
CA LEU A 247 8.08 -7.11 10.72
C LEU A 247 8.50 -7.87 11.97
N GLU A 248 7.59 -8.01 12.94
CA GLU A 248 7.85 -8.72 14.21
C GLU A 248 7.95 -10.23 14.03
N ALA A 249 7.30 -10.79 13.01
CA ALA A 249 7.28 -12.22 12.70
C ALA A 249 8.34 -12.65 11.67
N LEU A 250 9.27 -11.78 11.27
CA LEU A 250 10.30 -12.10 10.28
C LEU A 250 11.21 -13.24 10.71
N GLU A 251 11.30 -14.26 9.87
CA GLU A 251 12.21 -15.40 9.98
C GLU A 251 13.16 -15.42 8.77
N PRO A 252 14.32 -16.13 8.85
CA PRO A 252 15.22 -16.29 7.70
C PRO A 252 14.52 -16.82 6.47
N GLY A 253 14.80 -16.22 5.30
CA GLY A 253 14.16 -16.51 4.02
C GLY A 253 13.07 -15.50 3.66
N VAL A 254 12.17 -15.88 2.75
CA VAL A 254 11.10 -15.00 2.24
C VAL A 254 9.74 -15.60 2.56
N LEU A 255 8.88 -14.81 3.18
CA LEU A 255 7.48 -15.14 3.37
C LEU A 255 6.60 -14.16 2.58
N THR A 256 5.84 -14.67 1.63
CA THR A 256 4.85 -13.88 0.87
C THR A 256 3.48 -14.04 1.52
N VAL A 257 2.77 -12.92 1.77
CA VAL A 257 1.47 -12.90 2.45
C VAL A 257 0.54 -11.86 1.86
N ASN A 258 -0.72 -12.21 1.70
CA ASN A 258 -1.79 -11.28 1.35
C ASN A 258 -2.22 -10.45 2.56
N LEU A 259 -2.32 -9.13 2.37
CA LEU A 259 -2.97 -8.25 3.33
C LEU A 259 -4.28 -7.70 2.74
N GLY A 260 -5.37 -8.31 3.16
CA GLY A 260 -6.73 -7.97 2.79
C GLY A 260 -7.70 -8.37 3.89
N THR A 261 -8.98 -8.11 3.68
CA THR A 261 -10.05 -8.44 4.63
C THR A 261 -10.65 -9.82 4.36
N GLY A 262 -10.52 -10.33 3.13
CA GLY A 262 -11.26 -11.49 2.63
C GLY A 262 -12.72 -11.19 2.28
N ILE A 263 -13.13 -9.92 2.39
CA ILE A 263 -14.51 -9.48 2.14
C ILE A 263 -14.53 -8.56 0.92
N GLY A 264 -15.26 -8.98 -0.13
CA GLY A 264 -15.45 -8.14 -1.31
C GLY A 264 -16.48 -7.05 -1.07
N GLY A 265 -16.16 -5.82 -1.48
CA GLY A 265 -17.08 -4.71 -1.59
C GLY A 265 -17.23 -4.27 -3.06
N SER A 266 -18.45 -4.00 -3.50
CA SER A 266 -18.69 -3.44 -4.84
C SER A 266 -18.42 -1.94 -4.88
N VAL A 267 -18.33 -1.36 -6.08
CA VAL A 267 -18.25 0.11 -6.23
C VAL A 267 -19.47 0.79 -5.62
N LEU A 268 -20.65 0.20 -5.76
CA LEU A 268 -21.89 0.72 -5.14
C LEU A 268 -21.88 0.57 -3.61
N ASP A 269 -21.26 -0.48 -3.05
CA ASP A 269 -21.12 -0.61 -1.60
C ASP A 269 -20.23 0.50 -1.03
N VAL A 270 -19.14 0.85 -1.70
CA VAL A 270 -18.28 1.97 -1.30
C VAL A 270 -19.03 3.30 -1.38
N LEU A 271 -19.78 3.53 -2.46
CA LEU A 271 -20.61 4.74 -2.61
C LEU A 271 -21.62 4.84 -1.47
N ARG A 272 -22.39 3.77 -1.19
CA ARG A 272 -23.38 3.73 -0.11
C ARG A 272 -22.76 3.93 1.28
N ALA A 273 -21.56 3.37 1.53
CA ALA A 273 -20.82 3.60 2.77
C ALA A 273 -20.49 5.09 2.93
N PHE A 274 -20.07 5.74 1.85
CA PHE A 274 -19.79 7.18 1.86
C PHE A 274 -21.05 8.02 2.05
N GLU A 275 -22.17 7.68 1.40
CA GLU A 275 -23.47 8.33 1.57
C GLU A 275 -23.95 8.26 3.02
N ARG A 276 -23.73 7.10 3.68
CA ARG A 276 -23.99 6.99 5.13
C ARG A 276 -23.10 7.91 5.96
N ALA A 277 -21.81 8.03 5.62
CA ALA A 277 -20.88 8.90 6.33
C ALA A 277 -21.19 10.39 6.19
N VAL A 278 -21.63 10.83 5.00
CA VAL A 278 -21.97 12.25 4.73
C VAL A 278 -23.42 12.59 5.04
N GLY A 279 -24.31 11.60 5.15
CA GLY A 279 -25.73 11.77 5.50
C GLY A 279 -26.67 12.16 4.34
N HIS A 280 -26.21 12.05 3.09
CA HIS A 280 -27.02 12.31 1.89
C HIS A 280 -26.50 11.53 0.68
N GLU A 281 -27.34 11.37 -0.34
CA GLU A 281 -26.98 10.74 -1.61
C GLU A 281 -25.95 11.57 -2.39
N LEU A 282 -25.01 10.88 -3.04
CA LEU A 282 -23.95 11.48 -3.85
C LEU A 282 -24.24 11.32 -5.36
N PRO A 283 -24.02 12.35 -6.17
CA PRO A 283 -24.26 12.25 -7.61
C PRO A 283 -23.31 11.23 -8.25
N SER A 284 -23.87 10.30 -9.01
CA SER A 284 -23.11 9.28 -9.75
C SER A 284 -23.71 9.03 -11.14
N GLU A 285 -22.90 8.51 -12.05
CA GLU A 285 -23.31 8.09 -13.39
C GLU A 285 -22.60 6.79 -13.77
N VAL A 286 -23.30 5.89 -14.45
CA VAL A 286 -22.69 4.71 -15.04
C VAL A 286 -22.09 5.06 -16.39
N VAL A 287 -20.86 4.60 -16.62
CA VAL A 287 -20.13 4.77 -17.88
C VAL A 287 -19.58 3.41 -18.36
N ALA A 288 -19.07 3.34 -19.59
CA ALA A 288 -18.50 2.11 -20.13
C ALA A 288 -17.38 1.54 -19.26
N ARG A 289 -17.25 0.18 -19.19
CA ARG A 289 -16.16 -0.51 -18.49
C ARG A 289 -14.79 0.02 -18.88
N ARG A 290 -13.86 0.01 -17.93
CA ARG A 290 -12.44 0.20 -18.25
C ARG A 290 -11.88 -1.08 -18.90
N PRO A 291 -11.08 -0.98 -19.97
CA PRO A 291 -10.40 -2.14 -20.51
C PRO A 291 -9.49 -2.82 -19.47
N GLY A 292 -9.61 -4.13 -19.31
CA GLY A 292 -8.78 -4.91 -18.41
C GLY A 292 -9.24 -4.92 -16.94
N ASP A 293 -10.35 -4.28 -16.58
CA ASP A 293 -10.91 -4.40 -15.24
C ASP A 293 -11.53 -5.79 -15.01
N ALA A 294 -11.14 -6.41 -13.90
CA ALA A 294 -11.69 -7.71 -13.47
C ALA A 294 -13.02 -7.54 -12.73
N PRO A 295 -13.95 -8.50 -12.84
CA PRO A 295 -15.19 -8.49 -12.08
C PRO A 295 -14.95 -8.51 -10.58
N VAL A 296 -14.06 -9.38 -10.10
CA VAL A 296 -13.79 -9.60 -8.68
C VAL A 296 -12.28 -9.71 -8.44
N SER A 297 -11.82 -9.17 -7.32
CA SER A 297 -10.45 -9.38 -6.80
C SER A 297 -10.47 -9.23 -5.28
N THR A 298 -10.40 -10.37 -4.56
CA THR A 298 -10.40 -10.42 -3.08
C THR A 298 -9.31 -11.35 -2.56
N ALA A 299 -8.81 -11.07 -1.36
CA ALA A 299 -7.76 -11.85 -0.70
C ALA A 299 -8.32 -13.11 -0.02
N ASP A 300 -7.49 -14.16 0.04
CA ASP A 300 -7.57 -15.10 1.15
C ASP A 300 -6.59 -14.61 2.24
N PRO A 301 -7.07 -14.12 3.41
CA PRO A 301 -6.22 -13.58 4.48
C PRO A 301 -5.76 -14.65 5.48
N THR A 302 -5.98 -15.93 5.19
CA THR A 302 -5.73 -17.04 6.13
C THR A 302 -4.26 -17.09 6.55
N LEU A 303 -3.34 -16.93 5.61
CA LEU A 303 -1.90 -17.03 5.89
C LEU A 303 -1.42 -15.89 6.80
N ALA A 304 -1.94 -14.67 6.65
CA ALA A 304 -1.63 -13.54 7.54
C ALA A 304 -2.03 -13.83 8.98
N ARG A 305 -3.22 -14.41 9.20
CA ARG A 305 -3.69 -14.81 10.51
C ARG A 305 -2.83 -15.93 11.12
N GLU A 306 -2.46 -16.93 10.31
CA GLU A 306 -1.67 -18.07 10.78
C GLU A 306 -0.21 -17.73 11.11
N ARG A 307 0.42 -16.87 10.27
CA ARG A 307 1.84 -16.57 10.35
C ARG A 307 2.15 -15.35 11.21
N PHE A 308 1.28 -14.36 11.24
CA PHE A 308 1.47 -13.08 11.93
C PHE A 308 0.51 -12.89 13.12
N GLY A 309 -0.53 -13.75 13.27
CA GLY A 309 -1.60 -13.52 14.25
C GLY A 309 -2.45 -12.28 13.93
N TRP A 310 -2.35 -11.76 12.71
CA TRP A 310 -2.99 -10.51 12.29
C TRP A 310 -4.24 -10.77 11.45
N GLN A 311 -5.23 -9.92 11.63
CA GLN A 311 -6.46 -9.88 10.85
C GLN A 311 -6.98 -8.44 10.77
N ALA A 312 -7.47 -8.02 9.60
CA ALA A 312 -8.18 -6.76 9.44
C ALA A 312 -9.48 -6.77 10.27
N THR A 313 -9.76 -5.67 10.94
CA THR A 313 -10.90 -5.55 11.88
C THR A 313 -11.84 -4.41 11.53
N ARG A 314 -11.36 -3.37 10.82
CA ARG A 314 -12.15 -2.20 10.45
C ARG A 314 -13.00 -2.49 9.23
N THR A 315 -14.21 -1.96 9.25
CA THR A 315 -15.22 -2.14 8.18
C THR A 315 -15.09 -1.11 7.07
N LEU A 316 -15.78 -1.33 5.96
CA LEU A 316 -15.90 -0.35 4.88
C LEU A 316 -16.58 0.95 5.35
N ASP A 317 -17.53 0.87 6.29
CA ASP A 317 -18.17 2.04 6.89
C ASP A 317 -17.20 2.84 7.76
N ASP A 318 -16.30 2.17 8.49
CA ASP A 318 -15.22 2.84 9.21
C ASP A 318 -14.30 3.59 8.25
N ALA A 319 -13.91 2.94 7.16
CA ALA A 319 -13.05 3.54 6.15
C ALA A 319 -13.70 4.77 5.48
N ALA A 320 -14.99 4.70 5.16
CA ALA A 320 -15.71 5.82 4.56
C ALA A 320 -15.86 6.99 5.55
N ARG A 321 -16.19 6.71 6.82
CA ARG A 321 -16.28 7.71 7.89
C ARG A 321 -14.96 8.43 8.11
N ASP A 322 -13.89 7.67 8.21
CA ASP A 322 -12.56 8.23 8.51
C ASP A 322 -11.98 8.99 7.32
N ALA A 323 -12.19 8.50 6.08
CA ALA A 323 -11.87 9.24 4.87
C ALA A 323 -12.65 10.56 4.74
N TRP A 324 -13.94 10.57 5.10
CA TRP A 324 -14.74 11.80 5.10
C TRP A 324 -14.29 12.80 6.17
N ARG A 325 -13.88 12.31 7.34
CA ARG A 325 -13.34 13.17 8.40
C ARG A 325 -12.02 13.83 7.99
N TRP A 326 -11.19 13.15 7.22
CA TRP A 326 -9.94 13.67 6.67
C TRP A 326 -10.16 14.72 5.60
N GLN A 327 -11.15 14.57 4.71
CA GLN A 327 -11.47 15.50 3.61
C GLN A 327 -11.82 16.89 4.14
#